data_ccae8530eff276e093b5923ea838cb88
#
_entry.id   ccae8530eff276e093b5923ea838cb88
#
_cell.length_a   1.000
_cell.length_b   1.000
_cell.length_c   1.000
_cell.angle_alpha   90.00
_cell.angle_beta   90.00
_cell.angle_gamma   90.00
#
_symmetry.space_group_name_H-M   'P 1'
#
loop_
_entity.id
_entity.type
_entity.pdbx_description
1 polymer ?
#
loop_
_entity_poly.entity_id
_entity_poly.type
_entity_poly.pdbx_seq_one_letter_code
_entity_poly.pdbx_strand_id
1 'polypeptide(L)'
;VTTLLNRKTSAEIQAEIDKFNLADENASFSPETIALVLDVSMSWLQKKRCEGGGIAFSKIHYRKIIYKKSDVLAYIRSQRIHSTSQVAV
;
A
#
# COMPACT_ATOMS: atom_id res chain seq x y z
N VAL A 1 19.28 -7.30 -0.53
CA VAL A 1 19.08 -5.87 -0.57
C VAL A 1 18.32 -5.41 0.65
N THR A 2 18.89 -4.47 1.34
CA THR A 2 18.25 -3.95 2.53
C THR A 2 17.31 -2.82 2.15
N THR A 3 16.05 -2.95 2.51
CA THR A 3 15.05 -1.93 2.34
C THR A 3 14.53 -1.52 3.71
N LEU A 4 13.70 -0.51 3.77
CA LEU A 4 13.05 -0.14 5.02
C LEU A 4 12.23 -1.31 5.56
N LEU A 5 11.61 -2.07 4.68
CA LEU A 5 10.82 -3.24 5.07
C LEU A 5 11.69 -4.26 5.80
N ASN A 6 12.90 -4.52 5.25
CA ASN A 6 13.78 -5.54 5.81
C ASN A 6 14.41 -5.10 7.14
N ARG A 7 14.45 -3.80 7.40
CA ARG A 7 15.07 -3.28 8.61
C ARG A 7 14.13 -3.24 9.80
N LYS A 8 12.83 -3.33 9.56
CA LYS A 8 11.86 -3.24 10.64
C LYS A 8 11.62 -4.59 11.27
N THR A 9 11.44 -4.57 12.58
CA THR A 9 11.06 -5.80 13.31
C THR A 9 9.59 -6.09 13.05
N SER A 10 9.17 -7.31 13.40
CA SER A 10 7.77 -7.69 13.27
C SER A 10 6.87 -6.77 14.09
N ALA A 11 7.31 -6.36 15.28
CA ALA A 11 6.53 -5.46 16.12
C ALA A 11 6.37 -4.08 15.47
N GLU A 12 7.42 -3.58 14.84
CA GLU A 12 7.36 -2.29 14.16
C GLU A 12 6.45 -2.33 12.95
N ILE A 13 6.51 -3.42 12.21
CA ILE A 13 5.64 -3.62 11.04
C ILE A 13 4.18 -3.67 11.50
N GLN A 14 3.91 -4.41 12.57
CA GLN A 14 2.55 -4.53 13.08
C GLN A 14 2.04 -3.18 13.59
N ALA A 15 2.91 -2.38 14.21
CA ALA A 15 2.53 -1.06 14.68
C ALA A 15 2.11 -0.15 13.52
N GLU A 16 2.81 -0.23 12.40
CA GLU A 16 2.45 0.56 11.22
C GLU A 16 1.12 0.10 10.61
N ILE A 17 0.91 -1.21 10.57
CA ILE A 17 -0.35 -1.78 10.08
C ILE A 17 -1.50 -1.34 10.98
N ASP A 18 -1.31 -1.39 12.30
CA ASP A 18 -2.34 -0.99 13.25
C ASP A 18 -2.66 0.49 13.12
N LYS A 19 -1.64 1.32 12.93
CA LYS A 19 -1.83 2.75 12.73
C LYS A 19 -2.68 3.01 11.48
N PHE A 20 -2.40 2.30 10.41
CA PHE A 20 -3.19 2.42 9.19
C PHE A 20 -4.64 2.00 9.42
N ASN A 21 -4.85 0.87 10.08
CA ASN A 21 -6.19 0.34 10.31
C ASN A 21 -7.04 1.25 11.19
N LEU A 22 -6.43 1.92 12.15
CA LEU A 22 -7.15 2.80 13.07
C LEU A 22 -7.32 4.22 12.52
N ALA A 23 -6.65 4.55 11.44
CA ALA A 23 -6.69 5.90 10.89
C ALA A 23 -8.02 6.16 10.18
N ASP A 24 -8.35 7.45 10.08
CA ASP A 24 -9.51 7.90 9.31
C ASP A 24 -9.29 7.59 7.82
N GLU A 25 -10.37 7.39 7.10
CA GLU A 25 -10.31 7.07 5.66
C GLU A 25 -9.65 8.19 4.86
N ASN A 26 -9.70 9.41 5.33
CA ASN A 26 -9.08 10.55 4.66
C ASN A 26 -7.62 10.74 5.03
N ALA A 27 -7.10 9.93 5.95
CA ALA A 27 -5.70 10.04 6.36
C ALA A 27 -4.79 9.67 5.20
N SER A 28 -3.66 10.37 5.13
CA SER A 28 -2.66 10.15 4.08
C SER A 28 -1.46 9.44 4.65
N PHE A 29 -0.85 8.60 3.83
CA PHE A 29 0.30 7.79 4.24
C PHE A 29 1.38 7.84 3.19
N SER A 30 2.62 7.67 3.63
CA SER A 30 3.75 7.62 2.73
C SER A 30 3.78 6.29 1.98
N PRO A 31 4.46 6.23 0.84
CA PRO A 31 4.61 4.96 0.13
C PRO A 31 5.25 3.87 0.99
N GLU A 32 6.17 4.22 1.86
CA GLU A 32 6.82 3.26 2.76
C GLU A 32 5.80 2.58 3.67
N THR A 33 4.89 3.35 4.25
CA THR A 33 3.85 2.80 5.10
C THR A 33 2.92 1.89 4.32
N ILE A 34 2.53 2.31 3.12
CA ILE A 34 1.63 1.50 2.29
C ILE A 34 2.31 0.20 1.86
N ALA A 35 3.60 0.26 1.56
CA ALA A 35 4.35 -0.96 1.23
C ALA A 35 4.32 -1.96 2.39
N LEU A 36 4.46 -1.47 3.61
CA LEU A 36 4.37 -2.33 4.80
C LEU A 36 2.98 -2.92 4.98
N VAL A 37 1.97 -2.08 4.83
CA VAL A 37 0.57 -2.51 5.02
C VAL A 37 0.17 -3.56 4.01
N LEU A 38 0.57 -3.40 2.76
CA LEU A 38 0.21 -4.32 1.68
C LEU A 38 1.21 -5.44 1.49
N ASP A 39 2.33 -5.39 2.22
CA ASP A 39 3.40 -6.39 2.09
C ASP A 39 3.91 -6.47 0.65
N VAL A 40 4.19 -5.33 0.08
CA VAL A 40 4.75 -5.23 -1.27
C VAL A 40 6.03 -4.40 -1.22
N SER A 41 6.83 -4.48 -2.28
CA SER A 41 8.07 -3.71 -2.35
C SER A 41 7.79 -2.27 -2.78
N MET A 42 8.74 -1.39 -2.48
CA MET A 42 8.68 -0.02 -2.98
C MET A 42 8.75 0.00 -4.50
N SER A 43 9.51 -0.93 -5.08
CA SER A 43 9.61 -1.05 -6.53
C SER A 43 8.26 -1.40 -7.16
N TRP A 44 7.51 -2.26 -6.50
CA TRP A 44 6.17 -2.62 -6.98
C TRP A 44 5.26 -1.40 -7.00
N LEU A 45 5.28 -0.61 -5.94
CA LEU A 45 4.47 0.60 -5.88
C LEU A 45 4.86 1.59 -6.98
N GLN A 46 6.15 1.79 -7.17
CA GLN A 46 6.64 2.70 -8.19
C GLN A 46 6.24 2.23 -9.58
N LYS A 47 6.38 0.95 -9.84
CA LYS A 47 6.00 0.37 -11.12
C LYS A 47 4.52 0.58 -11.39
N LYS A 48 3.67 0.36 -10.40
CA LYS A 48 2.23 0.55 -10.57
C LYS A 48 1.88 2.01 -10.80
N ARG A 49 2.59 2.95 -10.18
CA ARG A 49 2.38 4.37 -10.45
C ARG A 49 2.72 4.71 -11.88
N CYS A 50 3.78 4.12 -12.42
CA CYS A 50 4.22 4.39 -13.79
C CYS A 50 3.35 3.74 -14.83
N GLU A 51 2.90 2.53 -14.58
CA GLU A 51 2.10 1.76 -15.53
C GLU A 51 0.61 2.08 -15.46
N GLY A 52 0.18 2.58 -14.32
CA GLY A 52 -1.25 2.73 -14.06
C GLY A 52 -1.85 1.42 -13.57
N GLY A 53 -3.12 1.46 -13.25
CA GLY A 53 -3.83 0.27 -12.77
C GLY A 53 -3.54 -0.14 -11.34
N GLY A 54 -2.79 0.68 -10.62
CA GLY A 54 -2.52 0.44 -9.22
C GLY A 54 -3.40 1.29 -8.32
N ILE A 55 -2.84 1.65 -7.16
CA ILE A 55 -3.56 2.45 -6.17
C ILE A 55 -3.54 3.91 -6.59
N ALA A 56 -4.67 4.59 -6.49
CA ALA A 56 -4.71 6.02 -6.75
C ALA A 56 -3.83 6.75 -5.73
N PHE A 57 -3.13 7.76 -6.17
CA PHE A 57 -2.21 8.49 -5.32
C PHE A 57 -2.25 9.97 -5.65
N SER A 58 -1.68 10.78 -4.74
CA SER A 58 -1.55 12.22 -4.95
C SER A 58 -0.07 12.56 -4.99
N LYS A 59 0.31 13.35 -5.98
CA LYS A 59 1.69 13.81 -6.11
C LYS A 59 1.74 15.27 -5.64
N ILE A 60 2.27 15.46 -4.45
CA ILE A 60 2.34 16.79 -3.84
C ILE A 60 3.40 17.63 -4.54
N HIS A 61 4.55 17.02 -4.82
CA HIS A 61 5.57 17.61 -5.66
C HIS A 61 6.44 16.46 -6.18
N TYR A 62 7.43 16.73 -7.01
CA TYR A 62 8.14 15.68 -7.75
C TYR A 62 8.78 14.61 -6.87
N ARG A 63 8.97 14.89 -5.58
CA ARG A 63 9.56 13.92 -4.65
C ARG A 63 8.58 13.44 -3.57
N LYS A 64 7.37 13.99 -3.56
CA LYS A 64 6.42 13.68 -2.49
C LYS A 64 5.16 13.06 -3.04
N ILE A 65 4.97 11.78 -2.73
CA ILE A 65 3.79 11.02 -3.09
C ILE A 65 3.09 10.60 -1.82
N ILE A 66 1.77 10.71 -1.80
CA ILE A 66 0.99 10.22 -0.67
C ILE A 66 -0.16 9.36 -1.18
N TYR A 67 -0.61 8.47 -0.33
CA TYR A 67 -1.77 7.61 -0.58
C TYR A 67 -2.80 7.86 0.50
N LYS A 68 -4.05 8.05 0.12
CA LYS A 68 -5.13 8.11 1.09
C LYS A 68 -5.58 6.70 1.46
N LYS A 69 -5.97 6.51 2.71
CA LYS A 69 -6.46 5.20 3.17
C LYS A 69 -7.65 4.76 2.31
N SER A 70 -8.57 5.66 1.98
CA SER A 70 -9.74 5.31 1.16
C SER A 70 -9.34 4.78 -0.21
N ASP A 71 -8.30 5.34 -0.82
CA ASP A 71 -7.83 4.90 -2.12
C ASP A 71 -7.18 3.52 -2.04
N VAL A 72 -6.44 3.27 -0.95
CA VAL A 72 -5.82 1.96 -0.73
C VAL A 72 -6.90 0.90 -0.53
N LEU A 73 -7.91 1.21 0.26
CA LEU A 73 -9.02 0.27 0.49
C LEU A 73 -9.80 -0.01 -0.80
N ALA A 74 -9.99 1.02 -1.62
CA ALA A 74 -10.67 0.84 -2.90
C ALA A 74 -9.88 -0.10 -3.81
N TYR A 75 -8.56 0.06 -3.85
CA TYR A 75 -7.71 -0.83 -4.63
C TYR A 75 -7.81 -2.27 -4.13
N ILE A 76 -7.73 -2.46 -2.82
CA ILE A 76 -7.83 -3.79 -2.23
C ILE A 76 -9.16 -4.45 -2.62
N ARG A 77 -10.25 -3.69 -2.54
CA ARG A 77 -11.56 -4.20 -2.93
C ARG A 77 -11.61 -4.59 -4.40
N SER A 78 -10.97 -3.81 -5.25
CA SER A 78 -10.96 -4.09 -6.70
C SER A 78 -10.20 -5.35 -7.04
N GLN A 79 -9.26 -5.77 -6.18
CA GLN A 79 -8.46 -6.96 -6.41
C GLN A 79 -9.07 -8.20 -5.74
N ARG A 80 -10.21 -8.06 -5.14
CA ARG A 80 -10.83 -9.15 -4.40
C ARG A 80 -11.29 -10.26 -5.32
N ILE A 81 -10.99 -11.50 -4.94
CA ILE A 81 -11.44 -12.67 -5.67
C ILE A 81 -12.66 -13.24 -4.96
N HIS A 82 -13.76 -13.37 -5.69
CA HIS A 82 -15.05 -13.71 -5.10
C HIS A 82 -15.38 -15.19 -5.12
N SER A 83 -14.66 -15.99 -5.87
CA SER A 83 -14.97 -17.40 -5.95
C SER A 83 -13.71 -18.24 -6.04
N THR A 84 -13.82 -19.49 -5.58
CA THR A 84 -12.71 -20.42 -5.63
C THR A 84 -12.28 -20.71 -7.06
N SER A 85 -13.22 -20.70 -7.98
CA SER A 85 -12.91 -20.97 -9.39
C SER A 85 -12.00 -19.90 -9.98
N GLN A 86 -12.11 -18.67 -9.50
CA GLN A 86 -11.23 -17.62 -9.94
C GLN A 86 -9.80 -17.83 -9.41
N VAL A 87 -9.70 -18.39 -8.22
CA VAL A 87 -8.42 -18.67 -7.60
C VAL A 87 -7.75 -19.87 -8.27
N ALA A 88 -8.51 -20.83 -8.65
CA ALA A 88 -8.03 -22.09 -9.22
C ALA A 88 -7.48 -21.93 -10.64
N VAL A 89 -7.79 -20.88 -11.31
CA VAL A 89 -7.37 -20.64 -12.69
C VAL A 89 -5.89 -20.33 -12.84
#